data_e1bd42904df48af00ca687d2aceeb602
#
_entry.id   e1bd42904df48af00ca687d2aceeb602
#
_cell.length_a   1.000
_cell.length_b   1.000
_cell.length_c   1.000
_cell.angle_alpha   90.00
_cell.angle_beta   90.00
_cell.angle_gamma   90.00
#
_symmetry.space_group_name_H-M   'P 1'
#
loop_
_entity.id
_entity.type
_entity.pdbx_description
1 polymer ?
#
loop_
_entity_poly.entity_id
_entity_poly.type
_entity_poly.pdbx_seq_one_letter_code
_entity_poly.pdbx_strand_id
1 'polypeptide(L)'
;MTKGMYQFLRETWKKPKEALGEIYKQRLIRLRNENVITRLENPTRLDRARELGYKAKLGYAIVRVRVKKGGRRRRKPDKGRKPKKMGLVHFTPKSLQWIAEERAQRKFSNLEVLNSYLLCEDGKNQWYEIIMINPNHPNILNDSKINWVNNPANRRRVYHGLTSAAKRSRGLRA
;
A
#
# COMPACT_ATOMS: atom_id res chain seq x y z
N MET A 1 -26.91 -3.71 -22.00
CA MET A 1 -26.54 -4.43 -20.75
C MET A 1 -26.50 -3.47 -19.58
N THR A 2 -27.22 -3.76 -18.51
CA THR A 2 -27.19 -2.96 -17.27
C THR A 2 -25.87 -3.16 -16.54
N LYS A 3 -25.20 -2.07 -16.15
CA LYS A 3 -23.93 -2.11 -15.45
C LYS A 3 -24.14 -2.40 -13.96
N GLY A 4 -23.37 -3.32 -13.39
CA GLY A 4 -23.39 -3.59 -11.96
C GLY A 4 -22.65 -2.50 -11.13
N MET A 5 -22.94 -2.43 -9.82
CA MET A 5 -22.36 -1.45 -8.88
C MET A 5 -20.84 -1.32 -8.98
N TYR A 6 -20.12 -2.43 -9.02
CA TYR A 6 -18.64 -2.42 -9.10
C TYR A 6 -18.12 -1.86 -10.42
N GLN A 7 -18.87 -1.99 -11.50
CA GLN A 7 -18.51 -1.42 -12.79
C GLN A 7 -18.60 0.11 -12.76
N PHE A 8 -19.66 0.66 -12.16
CA PHE A 8 -19.77 2.10 -11.94
C PHE A 8 -18.65 2.64 -11.03
N LEU A 9 -18.35 1.93 -9.93
CA LEU A 9 -17.22 2.30 -9.06
C LEU A 9 -15.89 2.33 -9.81
N ARG A 10 -15.62 1.32 -10.65
CA ARG A 10 -14.40 1.28 -11.48
C ARG A 10 -14.35 2.45 -12.46
N GLU A 11 -15.45 2.78 -13.11
CA GLU A 11 -15.52 3.92 -14.05
C GLU A 11 -15.22 5.23 -13.33
N THR A 12 -15.84 5.48 -12.18
CA THR A 12 -15.56 6.64 -11.35
C THR A 12 -14.07 6.75 -10.98
N TRP A 13 -13.42 5.63 -10.62
CA TRP A 13 -12.02 5.61 -10.23
C TRP A 13 -11.03 5.54 -11.40
N LYS A 14 -11.47 5.38 -12.65
CA LYS A 14 -10.60 5.55 -13.82
C LYS A 14 -10.16 7.00 -13.99
N LYS A 15 -11.08 7.95 -13.82
CA LYS A 15 -10.84 9.38 -13.94
C LYS A 15 -11.42 10.15 -12.73
N PRO A 16 -10.84 9.96 -11.54
CA PRO A 16 -11.45 10.42 -10.30
C PRO A 16 -11.55 11.95 -10.22
N LYS A 17 -10.68 12.70 -10.90
CA LYS A 17 -10.74 14.17 -10.93
C LYS A 17 -11.95 14.67 -11.70
N GLU A 18 -12.29 14.02 -12.81
CA GLU A 18 -13.47 14.37 -13.64
C GLU A 18 -14.75 13.89 -12.97
N ALA A 19 -14.78 12.62 -12.53
CA ALA A 19 -15.98 11.97 -12.01
C ALA A 19 -16.40 12.50 -10.62
N LEU A 20 -15.46 12.85 -9.75
CA LEU A 20 -15.71 13.29 -8.38
C LEU A 20 -15.53 14.81 -8.19
N GLY A 21 -14.93 15.50 -9.15
CA GLY A 21 -14.77 16.96 -9.14
C GLY A 21 -14.28 17.55 -7.83
N GLU A 22 -15.11 18.38 -7.19
CA GLU A 22 -14.79 19.06 -5.94
C GLU A 22 -14.61 18.09 -4.75
N ILE A 23 -15.41 17.02 -4.70
CA ILE A 23 -15.29 15.98 -3.65
C ILE A 23 -13.89 15.36 -3.64
N TYR A 24 -13.28 15.17 -4.83
CA TYR A 24 -11.91 14.65 -4.92
C TYR A 24 -10.89 15.65 -4.37
N LYS A 25 -11.06 16.96 -4.61
CA LYS A 25 -10.18 18.00 -4.05
C LYS A 25 -10.27 18.05 -2.52
N GLN A 26 -11.49 18.06 -1.97
CA GLN A 26 -11.70 18.03 -0.53
C GLN A 26 -11.09 16.78 0.11
N ARG A 27 -11.21 15.63 -0.55
CA ARG A 27 -10.54 14.39 -0.11
C ARG A 27 -9.03 14.55 -0.06
N LEU A 28 -8.40 15.16 -1.07
CA LEU A 28 -6.95 15.39 -1.07
C LEU A 28 -6.51 16.32 0.07
N ILE A 29 -7.30 17.36 0.39
CA ILE A 29 -7.04 18.27 1.52
C ILE A 29 -7.06 17.47 2.82
N ARG A 30 -8.11 16.67 3.04
CA ARG A 30 -8.22 15.80 4.21
C ARG A 30 -7.04 14.84 4.33
N LEU A 31 -6.68 14.16 3.26
CA LEU A 31 -5.58 13.20 3.23
C LEU A 31 -4.20 13.83 3.53
N ARG A 32 -3.99 15.10 3.18
CA ARG A 32 -2.76 15.83 3.52
C ARG A 32 -2.65 16.11 5.01
N ASN A 33 -3.78 16.34 5.67
CA ASN A 33 -3.85 16.62 7.12
C ASN A 33 -3.84 15.35 7.99
N GLU A 34 -4.19 14.19 7.42
CA GLU A 34 -4.15 12.91 8.13
C GLU A 34 -2.71 12.49 8.47
N ASN A 35 -2.58 11.64 9.49
CA ASN A 35 -1.33 10.99 9.85
C ASN A 35 -0.74 10.21 8.66
N VAL A 36 0.58 10.02 8.66
CA VAL A 36 1.30 9.28 7.60
C VAL A 36 0.82 7.84 7.49
N ILE A 37 0.45 7.23 8.60
CA ILE A 37 -0.08 5.86 8.67
C ILE A 37 -1.34 5.89 9.53
N THR A 38 -2.49 5.60 8.92
CA THR A 38 -3.81 5.64 9.55
C THR A 38 -4.52 4.31 9.32
N ARG A 39 -5.07 3.73 10.38
CA ARG A 39 -5.96 2.56 10.26
C ARG A 39 -7.35 3.05 9.86
N LEU A 40 -7.98 2.33 8.96
CA LEU A 40 -9.32 2.59 8.45
C LEU A 40 -10.25 1.46 8.88
N GLU A 41 -11.51 1.79 9.08
CA GLU A 41 -12.58 0.80 9.31
C GLU A 41 -12.95 0.09 8.00
N ASN A 42 -13.10 0.87 6.94
CA ASN A 42 -13.52 0.37 5.62
C ASN A 42 -12.57 0.85 4.51
N PRO A 43 -12.38 0.05 3.45
CA PRO A 43 -11.59 0.47 2.30
C PRO A 43 -12.31 1.58 1.53
N THR A 44 -11.56 2.58 1.06
CA THR A 44 -12.11 3.66 0.25
C THR A 44 -12.55 3.18 -1.13
N ARG A 45 -11.82 2.22 -1.71
CA ARG A 45 -12.15 1.57 -2.98
C ARG A 45 -12.54 0.12 -2.74
N LEU A 46 -13.81 -0.11 -2.48
CA LEU A 46 -14.34 -1.44 -2.17
C LEU A 46 -14.18 -2.43 -3.34
N ASP A 47 -14.37 -1.94 -4.57
CA ASP A 47 -14.16 -2.71 -5.80
C ASP A 47 -12.73 -3.28 -5.85
N ARG A 48 -11.74 -2.41 -5.68
CA ARG A 48 -10.33 -2.78 -5.76
C ARG A 48 -9.87 -3.61 -4.57
N ALA A 49 -10.34 -3.28 -3.36
CA ALA A 49 -10.01 -4.04 -2.16
C ALA A 49 -10.47 -5.49 -2.26
N ARG A 50 -11.73 -5.73 -2.68
CA ARG A 50 -12.28 -7.08 -2.85
C ARG A 50 -11.58 -7.87 -3.95
N GLU A 51 -11.26 -7.23 -5.07
CA GLU A 51 -10.48 -7.84 -6.16
C GLU A 51 -9.10 -8.33 -5.68
N LEU A 52 -8.51 -7.63 -4.70
CA LEU A 52 -7.22 -7.96 -4.09
C LEU A 52 -7.32 -8.88 -2.86
N GLY A 53 -8.50 -9.41 -2.58
CA GLY A 53 -8.72 -10.42 -1.54
C GLY A 53 -9.24 -9.90 -0.22
N TYR A 54 -9.64 -8.62 -0.11
CA TYR A 54 -10.28 -8.10 1.10
C TYR A 54 -11.65 -8.73 1.32
N LYS A 55 -11.91 -9.12 2.55
CA LYS A 55 -13.23 -9.54 3.03
C LYS A 55 -13.60 -8.73 4.28
N ALA A 56 -14.89 -8.34 4.37
CA ALA A 56 -15.43 -7.61 5.52
C ALA A 56 -15.73 -8.59 6.68
N LYS A 57 -14.67 -9.20 7.24
CA LYS A 57 -14.76 -10.08 8.40
C LYS A 57 -13.64 -9.78 9.39
N LEU A 58 -13.82 -10.20 10.62
CA LEU A 58 -12.79 -10.08 11.67
C LEU A 58 -11.49 -10.76 11.23
N GLY A 59 -10.37 -10.16 11.62
CA GLY A 59 -9.03 -10.59 11.18
C GLY A 59 -8.49 -9.82 9.99
N TYR A 60 -9.30 -9.04 9.26
CA TYR A 60 -8.85 -8.10 8.23
C TYR A 60 -8.73 -6.69 8.78
N ALA A 61 -7.73 -5.96 8.34
CA ALA A 61 -7.55 -4.54 8.64
C ALA A 61 -7.10 -3.79 7.38
N ILE A 62 -7.55 -2.56 7.24
CA ILE A 62 -7.10 -1.66 6.18
C ILE A 62 -6.25 -0.56 6.79
N VAL A 63 -5.10 -0.30 6.18
CA VAL A 63 -4.17 0.74 6.60
C VAL A 63 -3.85 1.63 5.42
N ARG A 64 -4.05 2.94 5.59
CA ARG A 64 -3.64 3.94 4.61
C ARG A 64 -2.25 4.45 4.94
N VAL A 65 -1.38 4.53 3.94
CA VAL A 65 -0.01 5.03 4.09
C VAL A 65 0.28 6.09 3.04
N ARG A 66 0.79 7.24 3.50
CA ARG A 66 1.29 8.31 2.65
C ARG A 66 2.78 8.14 2.40
N VAL A 67 3.19 8.20 1.13
CA VAL A 67 4.59 8.13 0.72
C VAL A 67 4.94 9.33 -0.16
N LYS A 68 6.03 10.00 0.14
CA LYS A 68 6.56 11.09 -0.70
C LYS A 68 7.05 10.54 -2.05
N LYS A 69 6.74 11.26 -3.11
CA LYS A 69 7.32 11.05 -4.45
C LYS A 69 8.79 11.47 -4.51
N GLY A 70 9.51 10.96 -5.47
CA GLY A 70 10.91 11.29 -5.74
C GLY A 70 11.92 10.36 -5.07
N GLY A 71 13.17 10.53 -5.46
CA GLY A 71 14.30 9.76 -4.95
C GLY A 71 14.84 10.30 -3.62
N ARG A 72 15.54 9.46 -2.88
CA ARG A 72 16.24 9.85 -1.66
C ARG A 72 17.57 10.52 -2.03
N ARG A 73 17.75 11.77 -1.62
CA ARG A 73 19.05 12.45 -1.69
C ARG A 73 19.83 12.21 -0.40
N ARG A 74 21.09 11.86 -0.51
CA ARG A 74 22.02 11.84 0.63
C ARG A 74 22.57 13.24 0.85
N ARG A 75 22.91 13.58 2.10
CA ARG A 75 23.67 14.76 2.42
C ARG A 75 25.03 14.67 1.73
N LYS A 76 25.47 15.77 1.11
CA LYS A 76 26.83 15.86 0.55
C LYS A 76 27.85 15.68 1.68
N PRO A 77 28.86 14.81 1.51
CA PRO A 77 29.90 14.67 2.52
C PRO A 77 30.68 15.98 2.69
N ASP A 78 30.83 16.40 3.94
CA ASP A 78 31.69 17.51 4.36
C ASP A 78 32.97 16.88 4.93
N LYS A 79 33.97 17.65 5.31
CA LYS A 79 35.17 17.27 6.09
C LYS A 79 35.77 15.89 5.73
N GLY A 80 37.01 15.84 5.24
CA GLY A 80 37.73 14.62 4.93
C GLY A 80 37.03 13.69 3.93
N ARG A 81 36.32 14.24 3.00
CA ARG A 81 35.46 13.58 2.02
C ARG A 81 36.20 12.58 1.15
N LYS A 82 35.54 11.45 0.91
CA LYS A 82 35.99 10.39 0.00
C LYS A 82 35.15 10.46 -1.29
N PRO A 83 35.69 10.90 -2.44
CA PRO A 83 34.95 11.07 -3.69
C PRO A 83 34.16 9.83 -4.12
N LYS A 84 34.72 8.65 -3.98
CA LYS A 84 34.03 7.38 -4.30
C LYS A 84 32.73 7.14 -3.51
N LYS A 85 32.57 7.80 -2.36
CA LYS A 85 31.36 7.70 -1.50
C LYS A 85 30.42 8.89 -1.66
N MET A 86 30.68 9.78 -2.61
CA MET A 86 29.91 11.03 -2.82
C MET A 86 28.62 10.85 -3.62
N GLY A 87 28.18 9.65 -3.94
CA GLY A 87 26.91 9.41 -4.62
C GLY A 87 25.76 10.12 -3.92
N LEU A 88 25.27 11.22 -4.50
CA LEU A 88 24.18 12.06 -3.93
C LEU A 88 22.81 11.43 -4.12
N VAL A 89 22.65 10.63 -5.17
CA VAL A 89 21.40 9.97 -5.51
C VAL A 89 21.57 8.47 -5.33
N HIS A 90 20.81 7.91 -4.42
CA HIS A 90 20.80 6.47 -4.19
C HIS A 90 19.40 5.96 -4.44
N PHE A 91 19.23 5.31 -5.58
CA PHE A 91 17.96 4.69 -5.92
C PHE A 91 17.86 3.35 -5.19
N THR A 92 16.88 3.25 -4.31
CA THR A 92 16.52 1.96 -3.74
C THR A 92 15.67 1.23 -4.78
N PRO A 93 15.99 -0.03 -5.17
CA PRO A 93 15.21 -0.78 -6.15
C PRO A 93 13.88 -1.28 -5.54
N LYS A 94 13.10 -0.35 -5.03
CA LYS A 94 11.79 -0.60 -4.39
C LYS A 94 10.78 0.43 -4.88
N SER A 95 9.63 -0.03 -5.35
CA SER A 95 8.52 0.85 -5.70
C SER A 95 7.97 1.58 -4.47
N LEU A 96 7.35 2.75 -4.65
CA LEU A 96 6.70 3.49 -3.56
C LEU A 96 5.60 2.66 -2.89
N GLN A 97 4.93 1.81 -3.66
CA GLN A 97 3.93 0.87 -3.15
C GLN A 97 4.55 -0.14 -2.18
N TRP A 98 5.67 -0.77 -2.53
CA TRP A 98 6.38 -1.69 -1.64
C TRP A 98 6.88 -0.98 -0.38
N ILE A 99 7.41 0.24 -0.51
CA ILE A 99 7.81 1.07 0.65
C ILE A 99 6.61 1.35 1.57
N ALA A 100 5.41 1.59 1.01
CA ALA A 100 4.19 1.77 1.80
C ALA A 100 3.83 0.51 2.59
N GLU A 101 3.89 -0.66 1.96
CA GLU A 101 3.65 -1.96 2.59
C GLU A 101 4.64 -2.22 3.75
N GLU A 102 5.95 -1.97 3.55
CA GLU A 102 6.95 -2.11 4.61
C GLU A 102 6.71 -1.17 5.80
N ARG A 103 6.26 0.06 5.54
CA ARG A 103 5.91 1.02 6.61
C ARG A 103 4.71 0.56 7.41
N ALA A 104 3.67 0.03 6.74
CA ALA A 104 2.52 -0.54 7.42
C ALA A 104 2.91 -1.73 8.30
N GLN A 105 3.68 -2.68 7.76
CA GLN A 105 4.17 -3.85 8.50
C GLN A 105 4.99 -3.47 9.73
N ARG A 106 5.81 -2.43 9.63
CA ARG A 106 6.61 -1.95 10.77
C ARG A 106 5.76 -1.41 11.91
N LYS A 107 4.66 -0.73 11.58
CA LYS A 107 3.74 -0.18 12.60
C LYS A 107 2.81 -1.25 13.18
N PHE A 108 2.40 -2.23 12.37
CA PHE A 108 1.48 -3.29 12.75
C PHE A 108 2.17 -4.65 12.63
N SER A 109 3.12 -4.92 13.53
CA SER A 109 3.99 -6.11 13.51
C SER A 109 3.24 -7.43 13.73
N ASN A 110 2.05 -7.38 14.34
CA ASN A 110 1.16 -8.52 14.55
C ASN A 110 0.25 -8.87 13.37
N LEU A 111 0.26 -8.04 12.34
CA LEU A 111 -0.52 -8.24 11.11
C LEU A 111 0.42 -8.53 9.94
N GLU A 112 -0.03 -9.32 8.99
CA GLU A 112 0.70 -9.58 7.74
C GLU A 112 0.06 -8.85 6.57
N VAL A 113 0.90 -8.34 5.66
CA VAL A 113 0.43 -7.66 4.44
C VAL A 113 -0.05 -8.70 3.44
N LEU A 114 -1.32 -8.65 3.05
CA LEU A 114 -1.87 -9.46 1.96
C LEU A 114 -1.54 -8.84 0.60
N ASN A 115 -2.00 -7.61 0.40
CA ASN A 115 -1.86 -6.86 -0.85
C ASN A 115 -2.07 -5.36 -0.60
N SER A 116 -1.90 -4.54 -1.64
CA SER A 116 -2.09 -3.10 -1.57
C SER A 116 -2.52 -2.52 -2.91
N TYR A 117 -3.01 -1.28 -2.91
CA TYR A 117 -3.34 -0.54 -4.12
C TYR A 117 -3.15 0.96 -3.94
N LEU A 118 -2.89 1.65 -5.05
CA LEU A 118 -2.84 3.10 -5.09
C LEU A 118 -4.27 3.66 -4.96
N LEU A 119 -4.48 4.55 -4.01
CA LEU A 119 -5.73 5.27 -3.83
C LEU A 119 -5.77 6.54 -4.68
N CYS A 120 -4.81 7.41 -4.45
CA CYS A 120 -4.69 8.69 -5.13
C CYS A 120 -3.26 9.23 -5.04
N GLU A 121 -3.00 10.27 -5.80
CA GLU A 121 -1.73 10.98 -5.77
C GLU A 121 -1.89 12.48 -5.98
N ASP A 122 -0.96 13.24 -5.47
CA ASP A 122 -0.77 14.66 -5.77
C ASP A 122 0.65 14.94 -6.31
N GLY A 123 1.03 16.20 -6.41
CA GLY A 123 2.37 16.58 -6.87
C GLY A 123 3.52 16.07 -5.99
N LYS A 124 3.29 15.92 -4.68
CA LYS A 124 4.33 15.57 -3.69
C LYS A 124 4.20 14.18 -3.09
N ASN A 125 2.99 13.63 -3.01
CA ASN A 125 2.69 12.41 -2.27
C ASN A 125 1.87 11.41 -3.10
N GLN A 126 1.97 10.13 -2.70
CA GLN A 126 1.07 9.05 -3.10
C GLN A 126 0.48 8.41 -1.85
N TRP A 127 -0.79 8.05 -1.90
CA TRP A 127 -1.51 7.35 -0.84
C TRP A 127 -1.85 5.95 -1.29
N TYR A 128 -1.46 4.99 -0.47
CA TYR A 128 -1.74 3.57 -0.69
C TYR A 128 -2.63 3.04 0.40
N GLU A 129 -3.58 2.19 0.05
CA GLU A 129 -4.32 1.40 1.02
C GLU A 129 -3.78 -0.03 1.00
N ILE A 130 -3.43 -0.53 2.19
CA ILE A 130 -2.80 -1.82 2.41
C ILE A 130 -3.79 -2.71 3.14
N ILE A 131 -4.04 -3.88 2.57
CA ILE A 131 -4.88 -4.93 3.17
C ILE A 131 -3.98 -5.77 4.06
N MET A 132 -4.24 -5.75 5.35
CA MET A 132 -3.51 -6.52 6.35
C MET A 132 -4.40 -7.57 6.98
N ILE A 133 -3.80 -8.67 7.43
CA ILE A 133 -4.49 -9.82 8.00
C ILE A 133 -3.80 -10.19 9.31
N ASN A 134 -4.60 -10.54 10.31
CA ASN A 134 -4.10 -11.18 11.53
C ASN A 134 -4.01 -12.69 11.29
N PRO A 135 -2.79 -13.26 11.16
CA PRO A 135 -2.62 -14.69 10.85
C PRO A 135 -3.14 -15.60 11.95
N ASN A 136 -3.15 -15.14 13.20
CA ASN A 136 -3.56 -15.94 14.36
C ASN A 136 -5.08 -15.83 14.68
N HIS A 137 -5.84 -15.07 13.91
CA HIS A 137 -7.27 -14.90 14.17
C HIS A 137 -8.05 -16.15 13.75
N PRO A 138 -8.97 -16.69 14.58
CA PRO A 138 -9.72 -17.92 14.27
C PRO A 138 -10.42 -17.91 12.91
N ASN A 139 -11.05 -16.77 12.53
CA ASN A 139 -11.71 -16.64 11.23
C ASN A 139 -10.74 -16.70 10.04
N ILE A 140 -9.45 -16.48 10.26
CA ILE A 140 -8.42 -16.60 9.21
C ILE A 140 -7.88 -18.04 9.18
N LEU A 141 -7.67 -18.66 10.33
CA LEU A 141 -7.20 -20.04 10.44
C LEU A 141 -8.19 -21.01 9.81
N ASN A 142 -9.49 -20.81 10.03
CA ASN A 142 -10.57 -21.66 9.51
C ASN A 142 -10.92 -21.39 8.04
N ASP A 143 -10.39 -20.35 7.39
CA ASP A 143 -10.66 -20.07 5.97
C ASP A 143 -9.56 -20.70 5.10
N SER A 144 -9.86 -21.83 4.45
CA SER A 144 -8.93 -22.58 3.60
C SER A 144 -8.31 -21.74 2.47
N LYS A 145 -8.98 -20.67 2.04
CA LYS A 145 -8.49 -19.78 0.97
C LYS A 145 -7.41 -18.81 1.44
N ILE A 146 -7.28 -18.56 2.76
CA ILE A 146 -6.38 -17.53 3.29
C ILE A 146 -5.46 -18.04 4.41
N ASN A 147 -5.73 -19.22 5.00
CA ASN A 147 -4.96 -19.78 6.12
C ASN A 147 -3.45 -19.95 5.81
N TRP A 148 -3.07 -20.02 4.53
CA TRP A 148 -1.67 -20.05 4.10
C TRP A 148 -0.82 -18.89 4.64
N VAL A 149 -1.46 -17.77 5.03
CA VAL A 149 -0.76 -16.60 5.61
C VAL A 149 -0.14 -16.95 6.97
N ASN A 150 -0.74 -17.90 7.70
CA ASN A 150 -0.24 -18.38 8.99
C ASN A 150 1.04 -19.22 8.90
N ASN A 151 1.37 -19.75 7.73
CA ASN A 151 2.58 -20.53 7.55
C ASN A 151 3.82 -19.67 7.92
N PRO A 152 4.74 -20.17 8.76
CA PRO A 152 5.97 -19.47 9.17
C PRO A 152 6.78 -18.91 8.00
N ALA A 153 6.79 -19.57 6.85
CA ALA A 153 7.45 -19.09 5.63
C ALA A 153 6.86 -17.78 5.09
N ASN A 154 5.62 -17.45 5.44
CA ASN A 154 4.95 -16.21 5.05
C ASN A 154 5.06 -15.09 6.10
N ARG A 155 5.67 -15.35 7.24
CA ARG A 155 5.86 -14.35 8.29
C ARG A 155 6.73 -13.21 7.76
N ARG A 156 6.28 -11.98 7.98
CA ARG A 156 6.96 -10.76 7.48
C ARG A 156 7.23 -10.77 5.97
N ARG A 157 6.33 -11.37 5.23
CA ARG A 157 6.43 -11.63 3.78
C ARG A 157 6.78 -10.40 2.95
N VAL A 158 6.43 -9.21 3.41
CA VAL A 158 6.73 -7.95 2.71
C VAL A 158 8.24 -7.70 2.63
N TYR A 159 9.01 -8.01 3.68
CA TYR A 159 10.46 -7.81 3.71
C TYR A 159 11.20 -8.84 2.86
N HIS A 160 10.62 -10.01 2.67
CA HIS A 160 11.15 -11.08 1.80
C HIS A 160 10.75 -10.88 0.32
N GLY A 161 10.04 -9.79 0.01
CA GLY A 161 9.65 -9.48 -1.37
C GLY A 161 8.60 -10.43 -1.96
N LEU A 162 7.73 -11.01 -1.11
CA LEU A 162 6.72 -11.98 -1.53
C LEU A 162 5.36 -11.35 -1.88
N THR A 163 5.15 -10.05 -1.61
CA THR A 163 3.93 -9.34 -2.02
C THR A 163 3.91 -9.07 -3.53
N SER A 164 2.73 -8.82 -4.08
CA SER A 164 2.59 -8.50 -5.51
C SER A 164 3.41 -7.27 -5.92
N ALA A 165 3.37 -6.19 -5.10
CA ALA A 165 4.14 -4.97 -5.35
C ALA A 165 5.66 -5.22 -5.30
N ALA A 166 6.11 -6.04 -4.36
CA ALA A 166 7.51 -6.40 -4.21
C ALA A 166 8.01 -7.29 -5.36
N LYS A 167 7.22 -8.29 -5.78
CA LYS A 167 7.54 -9.14 -6.95
C LYS A 167 7.67 -8.32 -8.22
N ARG A 168 6.74 -7.38 -8.46
CA ARG A 168 6.81 -6.45 -9.60
C ARG A 168 8.07 -5.58 -9.54
N SER A 169 8.42 -5.04 -8.39
CA SER A 169 9.61 -4.21 -8.19
C SER A 169 10.91 -4.97 -8.42
N ARG A 170 10.90 -6.29 -8.25
CA ARG A 170 12.02 -7.21 -8.49
C ARG A 170 12.04 -7.77 -9.91
N GLY A 171 11.10 -7.40 -10.77
CA GLY A 171 10.98 -7.95 -12.13
C GLY A 171 10.47 -9.40 -12.21
N LEU A 172 9.91 -9.95 -11.13
CA LEU A 172 9.38 -11.31 -11.07
C LEU A 172 7.92 -11.43 -11.52
N ARG A 173 7.30 -10.30 -11.83
CA ARG A 173 5.91 -10.21 -12.28
C ARG A 173 5.73 -8.96 -13.12
N ALA A 174 5.11 -9.10 -14.29
CA ALA A 174 4.64 -8.00 -15.12
C ALA A 174 3.46 -7.23 -14.48
#